data_e2d551e582c658c620f2f1c43001cd87
#
_entry.id   e2d551e582c658c620f2f1c43001cd87
#
_cell.length_a   1.000
_cell.length_b   1.000
_cell.length_c   1.000
_cell.angle_alpha   90.00
_cell.angle_beta   90.00
_cell.angle_gamma   90.00
#
_symmetry.space_group_name_H-M   'P 1'
#
loop_
_entity.id
_entity.type
_entity.pdbx_description
1 polymer ?
#
loop_
_entity_poly.entity_id
_entity_poly.type
_entity_poly.pdbx_seq_one_letter_code
_entity_poly.pdbx_strand_id
1 'polypeptide(L)'
;QITVATGKIEPRDEVQIKPQISGIISEVYKEAGETVKKGEIIAKVKVIPELGSLNSAESRVRLAEINGRQAETDLERMEKLYQSKLVSSEEYEKTLLAAKQAREELQAAKDNLEIVKEGITKSSASFSSTLIRSTIDGLILDVPIKVGNSVIMSNTFNDGTTIATVADMSDLIFRGNVDETEVGRIHE
;
A
#
# COMPACT_ATOMS: atom_id res chain seq x y z
N GLN A 1 57.75 14.68 -14.11
CA GLN A 1 56.90 13.88 -14.99
C GLN A 1 55.46 13.95 -14.43
N ILE A 2 54.51 14.31 -15.27
CA ILE A 2 53.11 14.40 -14.89
C ILE A 2 52.43 13.10 -15.33
N THR A 3 51.93 12.32 -14.37
CA THR A 3 51.10 11.15 -14.67
C THR A 3 49.67 11.62 -14.84
N VAL A 4 49.09 11.39 -16.00
CA VAL A 4 47.70 11.75 -16.29
C VAL A 4 46.84 10.51 -16.11
N ALA A 5 45.94 10.53 -15.14
CA ALA A 5 44.90 9.52 -14.96
C ALA A 5 43.58 10.08 -15.47
N THR A 6 42.93 9.34 -16.35
CA THR A 6 41.55 9.66 -16.81
C THR A 6 40.55 8.85 -16.01
N GLY A 7 39.53 9.50 -15.50
CA GLY A 7 38.52 8.83 -14.71
C GLY A 7 37.25 9.69 -14.57
N LYS A 8 36.25 9.14 -13.89
CA LYS A 8 34.95 9.75 -13.65
C LYS A 8 34.77 10.00 -12.16
N ILE A 9 34.27 11.19 -11.84
CA ILE A 9 33.82 11.48 -10.46
C ILE A 9 32.42 10.91 -10.32
N GLU A 10 32.24 10.03 -9.34
CA GLU A 10 30.95 9.40 -9.02
C GLU A 10 30.59 9.63 -7.56
N PRO A 11 29.30 9.76 -7.22
CA PRO A 11 28.87 9.82 -5.83
C PRO A 11 29.16 8.48 -5.14
N ARG A 12 29.53 8.53 -3.88
CA ARG A 12 29.83 7.33 -3.10
C ARG A 12 28.59 6.57 -2.73
N ASP A 13 27.55 7.29 -2.35
CA ASP A 13 26.28 6.72 -1.90
C ASP A 13 25.12 7.22 -2.76
N GLU A 14 24.29 6.28 -3.17
CA GLU A 14 23.04 6.53 -3.87
C GLU A 14 21.89 5.95 -3.07
N VAL A 15 20.81 6.73 -2.92
CA VAL A 15 19.61 6.30 -2.23
C VAL A 15 18.46 6.24 -3.21
N GLN A 16 17.79 5.10 -3.26
CA GLN A 16 16.56 4.93 -4.00
C GLN A 16 15.37 5.37 -3.15
N ILE A 17 14.66 6.38 -3.61
CA ILE A 17 13.44 6.85 -2.97
C ILE A 17 12.29 5.95 -3.42
N LYS A 18 11.60 5.35 -2.46
CA LYS A 18 10.49 4.41 -2.69
C LYS A 18 9.21 4.90 -2.01
N PRO A 19 8.02 4.59 -2.54
CA PRO A 19 6.77 5.01 -1.94
C PRO A 19 6.49 4.21 -0.65
N GLN A 20 5.82 4.85 0.29
CA GLN A 20 5.32 4.20 1.51
C GLN A 20 3.93 3.61 1.34
N ILE A 21 3.27 3.93 0.24
CA ILE A 21 1.95 3.42 -0.14
C ILE A 21 1.92 3.06 -1.61
N SER A 22 1.09 2.10 -1.98
CA SER A 22 0.85 1.74 -3.37
C SER A 22 -0.25 2.61 -3.98
N GLY A 23 -0.14 2.93 -5.24
CA GLY A 23 -1.11 3.74 -5.95
C GLY A 23 -0.67 4.11 -7.35
N ILE A 24 -1.22 5.20 -7.88
CA ILE A 24 -0.89 5.75 -9.19
C ILE A 24 -0.24 7.12 -9.01
N ILE A 25 0.84 7.39 -9.74
CA ILE A 25 1.49 8.69 -9.78
C ILE A 25 0.51 9.72 -10.39
N SER A 26 0.16 10.74 -9.61
CA SER A 26 -0.71 11.83 -10.04
C SER A 26 0.07 13.05 -10.51
N GLU A 27 1.22 13.33 -9.88
CA GLU A 27 2.09 14.45 -10.21
C GLU A 27 3.55 14.08 -9.95
N VAL A 28 4.45 14.63 -10.77
CA VAL A 28 5.91 14.55 -10.62
C VAL A 28 6.45 15.97 -10.57
N TYR A 29 7.15 16.32 -9.48
CA TYR A 29 7.60 17.69 -9.21
C TYR A 29 9.09 17.90 -9.49
N LYS A 30 9.87 16.83 -9.62
CA LYS A 30 11.32 16.86 -9.81
C LYS A 30 11.73 15.99 -10.98
N GLU A 31 12.78 16.45 -11.67
CA GLU A 31 13.37 15.75 -12.80
C GLU A 31 14.83 15.35 -12.51
N ALA A 32 15.36 14.45 -13.34
CA ALA A 32 16.77 14.09 -13.29
C ALA A 32 17.65 15.32 -13.55
N GLY A 33 18.71 15.49 -12.77
CA GLY A 33 19.62 16.62 -12.82
C GLY A 33 19.29 17.77 -11.87
N GLU A 34 18.13 17.75 -11.23
CA GLU A 34 17.79 18.74 -10.20
C GLU A 34 18.36 18.37 -8.83
N THR A 35 18.67 19.39 -8.04
CA THR A 35 19.03 19.20 -6.63
C THR A 35 17.77 19.08 -5.78
N VAL A 36 17.85 18.30 -4.73
CA VAL A 36 16.75 18.10 -3.78
C VAL A 36 17.28 18.15 -2.35
N LYS A 37 16.46 18.70 -1.44
CA LYS A 37 16.72 18.71 -0.01
C LYS A 37 15.91 17.63 0.68
N LYS A 38 16.42 17.14 1.82
CA LYS A 38 15.68 16.22 2.70
C LYS A 38 14.31 16.79 3.06
N GLY A 39 13.25 16.01 2.84
CA GLY A 39 11.87 16.43 3.06
C GLY A 39 11.21 17.15 1.88
N GLU A 40 11.95 17.49 0.83
CA GLU A 40 11.40 18.10 -0.37
C GLU A 40 10.57 17.10 -1.19
N ILE A 41 9.44 17.55 -1.74
CA ILE A 41 8.49 16.70 -2.45
C ILE A 41 9.03 16.36 -3.84
N ILE A 42 9.07 15.07 -4.18
CA ILE A 42 9.48 14.56 -5.49
C ILE A 42 8.27 14.24 -6.36
N ALA A 43 7.29 13.54 -5.80
CA ALA A 43 6.11 13.08 -6.53
C ALA A 43 4.89 12.97 -5.60
N LYS A 44 3.72 12.85 -6.22
CA LYS A 44 2.46 12.62 -5.53
C LYS A 44 1.83 11.33 -6.01
N VAL A 45 1.41 10.47 -5.08
CA VAL A 45 0.72 9.22 -5.34
C VAL A 45 -0.75 9.36 -4.96
N LYS A 46 -1.63 9.00 -5.88
CA LYS A 46 -3.06 8.83 -5.61
C LYS A 46 -3.32 7.40 -5.17
N VAL A 47 -3.83 7.22 -3.96
CA VAL A 47 -4.22 5.91 -3.45
C VAL A 47 -5.44 5.40 -4.21
N ILE A 48 -5.37 4.16 -4.69
CA ILE A 48 -6.53 3.46 -5.23
C ILE A 48 -7.14 2.70 -4.05
N PRO A 49 -8.39 3.00 -3.66
CA PRO A 49 -9.09 2.22 -2.63
C PRO A 49 -9.14 0.75 -3.04
N GLU A 50 -8.93 -0.16 -2.11
CA GLU A 50 -9.13 -1.59 -2.32
C GLU A 50 -10.61 -1.92 -2.53
N LEU A 51 -11.11 -1.71 -3.74
CA LEU A 51 -12.49 -2.04 -4.11
C LEU A 51 -12.81 -3.53 -3.91
N GLY A 52 -11.80 -4.40 -3.96
CA GLY A 52 -11.95 -5.82 -3.67
C GLY A 52 -12.44 -6.10 -2.25
N SER A 53 -11.87 -5.42 -1.25
CA SER A 53 -12.29 -5.54 0.15
C SER A 53 -13.71 -5.04 0.36
N LEU A 54 -14.08 -3.93 -0.30
CA LEU A 54 -15.43 -3.38 -0.24
C LEU A 54 -16.45 -4.35 -0.84
N ASN A 55 -16.20 -4.86 -2.03
CA ASN A 55 -17.08 -5.83 -2.69
C ASN A 55 -17.26 -7.11 -1.87
N SER A 56 -16.20 -7.60 -1.24
CA SER A 56 -16.25 -8.77 -0.36
C SER A 56 -17.11 -8.50 0.89
N ALA A 57 -16.95 -7.35 1.52
CA ALA A 57 -17.75 -6.96 2.69
C ALA A 57 -19.23 -6.79 2.34
N GLU A 58 -19.55 -6.16 1.22
CA GLU A 58 -20.95 -6.04 0.73
C GLU A 58 -21.56 -7.39 0.40
N SER A 59 -20.80 -8.30 -0.21
CA SER A 59 -21.26 -9.65 -0.50
C SER A 59 -21.58 -10.44 0.76
N ARG A 60 -20.76 -10.30 1.81
CA ARG A 60 -21.05 -10.92 3.12
C ARG A 60 -22.33 -10.42 3.74
N VAL A 61 -22.60 -9.12 3.67
CA VAL A 61 -23.86 -8.55 4.17
C VAL A 61 -25.04 -9.13 3.42
N ARG A 62 -24.98 -9.20 2.08
CA ARG A 62 -26.07 -9.78 1.28
C ARG A 62 -26.34 -11.26 1.63
N LEU A 63 -25.30 -12.06 1.81
CA LEU A 63 -25.46 -13.47 2.23
C LEU A 63 -26.06 -13.59 3.63
N ALA A 64 -25.59 -12.78 4.57
CA ALA A 64 -26.11 -12.76 5.92
C ALA A 64 -27.59 -12.29 5.98
N GLU A 65 -28.00 -11.35 5.12
CA GLU A 65 -29.39 -10.94 4.97
C GLU A 65 -30.29 -12.07 4.45
N ILE A 66 -29.82 -12.81 3.45
CA ILE A 66 -30.55 -13.96 2.90
C ILE A 66 -30.72 -15.04 3.98
N ASN A 67 -29.63 -15.40 4.66
CA ASN A 67 -29.66 -16.39 5.74
C ASN A 67 -30.54 -15.93 6.91
N GLY A 68 -30.47 -14.66 7.26
CA GLY A 68 -31.30 -14.07 8.32
C GLY A 68 -32.77 -14.13 8.00
N ARG A 69 -33.17 -13.79 6.79
CA ARG A 69 -34.60 -13.90 6.36
C ARG A 69 -35.08 -15.33 6.36
N GLN A 70 -34.25 -16.28 5.92
CA GLN A 70 -34.61 -17.70 5.96
C GLN A 70 -34.79 -18.18 7.40
N ALA A 71 -33.87 -17.82 8.29
CA ALA A 71 -33.96 -18.21 9.70
C ALA A 71 -35.17 -17.60 10.41
N GLU A 72 -35.54 -16.35 10.10
CA GLU A 72 -36.77 -15.71 10.65
C GLU A 72 -38.04 -16.38 10.12
N THR A 73 -38.08 -16.73 8.83
CA THR A 73 -39.24 -17.46 8.26
C THR A 73 -39.39 -18.82 8.90
N ASP A 74 -38.30 -19.55 9.12
CA ASP A 74 -38.32 -20.84 9.79
C ASP A 74 -38.76 -20.71 11.25
N LEU A 75 -38.33 -19.66 11.94
CA LEU A 75 -38.74 -19.38 13.32
C LEU A 75 -40.25 -19.09 13.41
N GLU A 76 -40.78 -18.25 12.53
CA GLU A 76 -42.23 -17.96 12.49
C GLU A 76 -43.06 -19.22 12.29
N ARG A 77 -42.61 -20.06 11.35
CA ARG A 77 -43.27 -21.36 11.11
C ARG A 77 -43.23 -22.26 12.32
N MET A 78 -42.05 -22.38 12.94
CA MET A 78 -41.84 -23.23 14.10
C MET A 78 -42.60 -22.72 15.33
N GLU A 79 -42.72 -21.40 15.49
CA GLU A 79 -43.50 -20.77 16.54
C GLU A 79 -44.98 -21.14 16.46
N LYS A 80 -45.57 -21.08 15.27
CA LYS A 80 -46.96 -21.51 15.04
C LYS A 80 -47.18 -22.99 15.32
N LEU A 81 -46.25 -23.85 14.88
CA LEU A 81 -46.29 -25.29 15.14
C LEU A 81 -46.13 -25.61 16.62
N TYR A 82 -45.28 -24.88 17.34
CA TYR A 82 -45.09 -25.04 18.77
C TYR A 82 -46.34 -24.63 19.57
N GLN A 83 -46.96 -23.51 19.22
CA GLN A 83 -48.23 -23.07 19.83
C GLN A 83 -49.35 -24.07 19.60
N SER A 84 -49.36 -24.74 18.47
CA SER A 84 -50.31 -25.81 18.14
C SER A 84 -49.92 -27.17 18.73
N LYS A 85 -48.81 -27.24 19.48
CA LYS A 85 -48.26 -28.47 20.11
C LYS A 85 -47.87 -29.57 19.10
N LEU A 86 -47.51 -29.17 17.89
CA LEU A 86 -47.12 -30.09 16.81
C LEU A 86 -45.62 -30.39 16.75
N VAL A 87 -44.82 -29.61 17.46
CA VAL A 87 -43.34 -29.80 17.57
C VAL A 87 -42.90 -29.77 19.03
N SER A 88 -41.73 -30.34 19.33
CA SER A 88 -41.16 -30.33 20.67
C SER A 88 -40.57 -28.95 21.01
N SER A 89 -40.42 -28.70 22.32
CA SER A 89 -39.72 -27.50 22.79
C SER A 89 -38.25 -27.48 22.35
N GLU A 90 -37.63 -28.64 22.26
CA GLU A 90 -36.25 -28.78 21.77
C GLU A 90 -36.11 -28.33 20.33
N GLU A 91 -36.99 -28.73 19.42
CA GLU A 91 -37.01 -28.30 18.02
C GLU A 91 -37.26 -26.81 17.89
N TYR A 92 -38.18 -26.24 18.67
CA TYR A 92 -38.44 -24.80 18.73
C TYR A 92 -37.19 -24.02 19.20
N GLU A 93 -36.60 -24.42 20.31
CA GLU A 93 -35.41 -23.79 20.87
C GLU A 93 -34.22 -23.82 19.91
N LYS A 94 -34.03 -24.92 19.18
CA LYS A 94 -32.99 -25.05 18.13
C LYS A 94 -33.19 -24.04 17.01
N THR A 95 -34.43 -23.87 16.54
CA THR A 95 -34.76 -22.90 15.50
C THR A 95 -34.65 -21.44 16.01
N LEU A 96 -35.01 -21.20 17.26
CA LEU A 96 -34.83 -19.90 17.91
C LEU A 96 -33.34 -19.54 18.02
N LEU A 97 -32.47 -20.49 18.39
CA LEU A 97 -31.03 -20.29 18.45
C LEU A 97 -30.46 -19.98 17.07
N ALA A 98 -30.88 -20.72 16.03
CA ALA A 98 -30.44 -20.48 14.65
C ALA A 98 -30.81 -19.05 14.17
N ALA A 99 -32.02 -18.56 14.51
CA ALA A 99 -32.42 -17.20 14.19
C ALA A 99 -31.57 -16.14 14.91
N LYS A 100 -31.26 -16.36 16.18
CA LYS A 100 -30.38 -15.47 16.96
C LYS A 100 -28.96 -15.43 16.37
N GLN A 101 -28.40 -16.58 16.01
CA GLN A 101 -27.08 -16.66 15.37
C GLN A 101 -27.07 -15.93 14.03
N ALA A 102 -28.10 -16.09 13.20
CA ALA A 102 -28.22 -15.40 11.94
C ALA A 102 -28.30 -13.87 12.07
N ARG A 103 -28.97 -13.38 13.11
CA ARG A 103 -29.03 -11.94 13.42
C ARG A 103 -27.65 -11.39 13.81
N GLU A 104 -26.93 -12.10 14.66
CA GLU A 104 -25.59 -11.70 15.09
C GLU A 104 -24.60 -11.71 13.91
N GLU A 105 -24.69 -12.72 13.03
CA GLU A 105 -23.87 -12.79 11.84
C GLU A 105 -24.14 -11.61 10.88
N LEU A 106 -25.40 -11.23 10.70
CA LEU A 106 -25.77 -10.06 9.90
C LEU A 106 -25.22 -8.78 10.52
N GLN A 107 -25.33 -8.61 11.83
CA GLN A 107 -24.80 -7.44 12.51
C GLN A 107 -23.27 -7.35 12.36
N ALA A 108 -22.58 -8.46 12.58
CA ALA A 108 -21.13 -8.53 12.41
C ALA A 108 -20.69 -8.21 10.95
N ALA A 109 -21.44 -8.69 9.96
CA ALA A 109 -21.16 -8.37 8.56
C ALA A 109 -21.37 -6.88 8.25
N LYS A 110 -22.41 -6.25 8.80
CA LYS A 110 -22.67 -4.81 8.66
C LYS A 110 -21.58 -3.96 9.32
N ASP A 111 -21.17 -4.34 10.52
CA ASP A 111 -20.10 -3.65 11.26
C ASP A 111 -18.77 -3.72 10.50
N ASN A 112 -18.46 -4.89 9.96
CA ASN A 112 -17.26 -5.06 9.11
C ASN A 112 -17.33 -4.21 7.84
N LEU A 113 -18.47 -4.13 7.18
CA LEU A 113 -18.65 -3.28 6.00
C LEU A 113 -18.42 -1.80 6.35
N GLU A 114 -18.91 -1.35 7.48
CA GLU A 114 -18.70 0.02 7.96
C GLU A 114 -17.23 0.32 8.20
N ILE A 115 -16.50 -0.59 8.86
CA ILE A 115 -15.05 -0.49 9.08
C ILE A 115 -14.28 -0.39 7.74
N VAL A 116 -14.64 -1.21 6.76
CA VAL A 116 -14.01 -1.18 5.43
C VAL A 116 -14.30 0.15 4.73
N LYS A 117 -15.53 0.65 4.77
CA LYS A 117 -15.90 1.96 4.20
C LYS A 117 -15.17 3.11 4.87
N GLU A 118 -15.08 3.12 6.19
CA GLU A 118 -14.31 4.15 6.93
C GLU A 118 -12.82 4.11 6.58
N GLY A 119 -12.23 2.92 6.47
CA GLY A 119 -10.84 2.75 6.07
C GLY A 119 -10.56 3.34 4.69
N ILE A 120 -11.44 3.14 3.71
CA ILE A 120 -11.35 3.72 2.37
C ILE A 120 -11.49 5.26 2.44
N THR A 121 -12.44 5.78 3.19
CA THR A 121 -12.66 7.21 3.36
C THR A 121 -11.46 7.89 4.01
N LYS A 122 -10.89 7.32 5.07
CA LYS A 122 -9.68 7.81 5.73
C LYS A 122 -8.47 7.80 4.81
N SER A 123 -8.29 6.73 4.04
CA SER A 123 -7.22 6.64 3.04
C SER A 123 -7.35 7.70 1.95
N SER A 124 -8.56 8.01 1.52
CA SER A 124 -8.85 9.05 0.54
C SER A 124 -8.68 10.47 1.08
N ALA A 125 -8.94 10.68 2.38
CA ALA A 125 -8.82 11.97 3.06
C ALA A 125 -7.39 12.30 3.49
N SER A 126 -6.50 11.32 3.58
CA SER A 126 -5.13 11.44 4.08
C SER A 126 -4.16 11.89 2.98
N PHE A 127 -4.40 13.08 2.41
CA PHE A 127 -3.57 13.65 1.34
C PHE A 127 -2.09 13.84 1.74
N SER A 128 -1.77 14.00 3.00
CA SER A 128 -0.40 14.19 3.47
C SER A 128 0.47 12.94 3.36
N SER A 129 -0.11 11.77 3.42
CA SER A 129 0.58 10.47 3.29
C SER A 129 0.86 10.07 1.84
N THR A 130 0.30 10.80 0.88
CA THR A 130 0.46 10.53 -0.55
C THR A 130 1.64 11.25 -1.20
N LEU A 131 2.32 12.13 -0.47
CA LEU A 131 3.48 12.86 -0.96
C LEU A 131 4.75 12.06 -0.74
N ILE A 132 5.50 11.83 -1.82
CA ILE A 132 6.80 11.18 -1.76
C ILE A 132 7.87 12.25 -1.63
N ARG A 133 8.65 12.16 -0.56
CA ARG A 133 9.69 13.13 -0.20
C ARG A 133 11.06 12.50 -0.26
N SER A 134 12.06 13.31 -0.57
CA SER A 134 13.44 12.89 -0.46
C SER A 134 13.83 12.63 1.00
N THR A 135 14.58 11.56 1.22
CA THR A 135 15.11 11.19 2.54
C THR A 135 16.49 11.79 2.81
N ILE A 136 17.13 12.32 1.78
CA ILE A 136 18.47 12.92 1.86
C ILE A 136 18.53 14.20 1.02
N ASP A 137 19.57 15.02 1.29
CA ASP A 137 19.97 16.11 0.42
C ASP A 137 20.88 15.54 -0.69
N GLY A 138 20.70 15.97 -1.92
CA GLY A 138 21.55 15.53 -3.00
C GLY A 138 21.09 15.91 -4.39
N LEU A 139 21.67 15.23 -5.40
CA LEU A 139 21.34 15.39 -6.80
C LEU A 139 20.47 14.21 -7.26
N ILE A 140 19.38 14.51 -7.93
CA ILE A 140 18.53 13.48 -8.55
C ILE A 140 19.21 12.97 -9.81
N LEU A 141 19.57 11.69 -9.81
CA LEU A 141 20.24 11.03 -10.94
C LEU A 141 19.23 10.54 -11.96
N ASP A 142 18.10 10.03 -11.49
CA ASP A 142 17.07 9.43 -12.33
C ASP A 142 15.68 9.50 -11.67
N VAL A 143 14.66 9.68 -12.50
CA VAL A 143 13.24 9.63 -12.12
C VAL A 143 12.52 8.71 -13.12
N PRO A 144 12.54 7.39 -12.91
CA PRO A 144 12.06 6.43 -13.89
C PRO A 144 10.52 6.39 -14.02
N ILE A 145 9.80 7.06 -13.10
CA ILE A 145 8.33 7.07 -13.10
C ILE A 145 7.77 8.24 -13.89
N LYS A 146 6.54 8.06 -14.39
CA LYS A 146 5.75 9.09 -15.08
C LYS A 146 4.35 9.18 -14.49
N VAL A 147 3.69 10.32 -14.68
CA VAL A 147 2.28 10.49 -14.35
C VAL A 147 1.46 9.37 -15.02
N GLY A 148 0.60 8.71 -14.23
CA GLY A 148 -0.20 7.56 -14.65
C GLY A 148 0.44 6.20 -14.39
N ASN A 149 1.73 6.12 -14.04
CA ASN A 149 2.35 4.86 -13.65
C ASN A 149 1.82 4.35 -12.31
N SER A 150 1.62 3.05 -12.22
CA SER A 150 1.37 2.37 -10.95
C SER A 150 2.66 2.17 -10.18
N VAL A 151 2.63 2.43 -8.89
CA VAL A 151 3.75 2.21 -7.97
C VAL A 151 3.35 1.32 -6.82
N ILE A 152 4.28 0.50 -6.36
CA ILE A 152 4.08 -0.49 -5.30
C ILE A 152 5.02 -0.15 -4.15
N MET A 153 4.50 -0.12 -2.93
CA MET A 153 5.31 0.06 -1.73
C MET A 153 6.26 -1.12 -1.51
N SER A 154 7.41 -0.84 -0.92
CA SER A 154 8.37 -1.85 -0.50
C SER A 154 7.81 -2.67 0.67
N ASN A 155 7.98 -3.99 0.61
CA ASN A 155 7.64 -4.91 1.70
C ASN A 155 8.60 -6.11 1.71
N THR A 156 8.38 -7.08 2.60
CA THR A 156 9.24 -8.26 2.77
C THR A 156 9.38 -9.11 1.50
N PHE A 157 8.40 -9.06 0.59
CA PHE A 157 8.35 -9.86 -0.64
C PHE A 157 8.64 -9.07 -1.91
N ASN A 158 8.65 -7.73 -1.82
CA ASN A 158 8.83 -6.86 -2.98
C ASN A 158 9.65 -5.62 -2.59
N ASP A 159 10.73 -5.37 -3.34
CA ASP A 159 11.59 -4.21 -3.13
C ASP A 159 10.90 -2.85 -3.39
N GLY A 160 9.71 -2.88 -3.96
CA GLY A 160 8.96 -1.68 -4.31
C GLY A 160 9.43 -0.98 -5.58
N THR A 161 8.64 -0.03 -6.03
CA THR A 161 8.94 0.78 -7.22
C THR A 161 9.90 1.91 -6.85
N THR A 162 10.99 2.08 -7.59
CA THR A 162 11.88 3.24 -7.42
C THR A 162 11.24 4.49 -8.04
N ILE A 163 11.04 5.52 -7.22
CA ILE A 163 10.48 6.82 -7.66
C ILE A 163 11.59 7.70 -8.20
N ALA A 164 12.70 7.79 -7.49
CA ALA A 164 13.88 8.57 -7.87
C ALA A 164 15.13 7.95 -7.24
N THR A 165 16.26 8.16 -7.88
CA THR A 165 17.58 7.84 -7.32
C THR A 165 18.27 9.16 -7.01
N VAL A 166 18.63 9.37 -5.74
CA VAL A 166 19.29 10.57 -5.25
C VAL A 166 20.70 10.23 -4.81
N ALA A 167 21.66 10.96 -5.34
CA ALA A 167 23.07 10.84 -4.98
C ALA A 167 23.45 11.84 -3.90
N ASP A 168 24.09 11.38 -2.83
CA ASP A 168 24.71 12.26 -1.85
C ASP A 168 25.99 12.83 -2.46
N MET A 169 25.96 14.13 -2.76
CA MET A 169 27.08 14.85 -3.38
C MET A 169 28.10 15.39 -2.36
N SER A 170 27.88 15.14 -1.06
CA SER A 170 28.81 15.57 -0.01
C SER A 170 30.10 14.72 0.01
N ASP A 171 30.03 13.48 -0.50
CA ASP A 171 31.15 12.55 -0.55
C ASP A 171 31.31 11.97 -1.96
N LEU A 172 32.24 12.56 -2.72
CA LEU A 172 32.53 12.16 -4.10
C LEU A 172 33.77 11.27 -4.14
N ILE A 173 33.71 10.21 -4.90
CA ILE A 173 34.85 9.34 -5.19
C ILE A 173 35.28 9.49 -6.64
N PHE A 174 36.61 9.45 -6.86
CA PHE A 174 37.19 9.41 -8.19
C PHE A 174 37.50 7.94 -8.57
N ARG A 175 36.85 7.47 -9.63
CA ARG A 175 37.19 6.18 -10.27
C ARG A 175 37.92 6.44 -11.56
N GLY A 176 39.21 6.09 -11.60
CA GLY A 176 40.05 6.22 -12.75
C GLY A 176 40.71 4.90 -13.12
N ASN A 177 40.93 4.70 -14.40
CA ASN A 177 41.79 3.62 -14.92
C ASN A 177 43.21 4.14 -14.99
N VAL A 178 44.10 3.46 -14.29
CA VAL A 178 45.58 3.70 -14.37
C VAL A 178 46.16 2.55 -15.14
N ASP A 179 47.00 2.86 -16.13
CA ASP A 179 47.68 1.83 -16.93
C ASP A 179 48.63 1.02 -16.04
N GLU A 180 48.63 -0.30 -16.18
CA GLU A 180 49.44 -1.23 -15.37
C GLU A 180 50.94 -0.87 -15.40
N THR A 181 51.42 -0.23 -16.46
CA THR A 181 52.79 0.21 -16.58
C THR A 181 53.17 1.37 -15.64
N GLU A 182 52.19 2.09 -15.10
CA GLU A 182 52.39 3.26 -14.25
C GLU A 182 52.05 3.04 -12.76
N VAL A 183 51.42 1.91 -12.41
CA VAL A 183 50.99 1.60 -11.04
C VAL A 183 52.15 1.62 -10.04
N GLY A 184 53.36 1.23 -10.47
CA GLY A 184 54.56 1.24 -9.64
C GLY A 184 55.15 2.62 -9.32
N ARG A 185 54.57 3.69 -9.89
CA ARG A 185 55.04 5.08 -9.71
C ARG A 185 54.11 5.95 -8.88
N ILE A 186 52.98 5.43 -8.51
CA ILE A 186 51.98 6.13 -7.67
C ILE A 186 52.20 5.68 -6.21
N HIS A 187 52.73 6.56 -5.41
CA HIS A 187 52.77 6.42 -3.94
C HIS A 187 51.68 7.31 -3.33
N GLU A 188 51.04 6.78 -2.32
CA GLU A 188 50.08 7.55 -1.48
C GLU A 188 50.74 8.76 -0.81
#